data_545f32276e69b1002210918c47ba3dab
#
_entry.id   545f32276e69b1002210918c47ba3dab
#
_cell.length_a   1.000
_cell.length_b   1.000
_cell.length_c   1.000
_cell.angle_alpha   90.00
_cell.angle_beta   90.00
_cell.angle_gamma   90.00
#
_symmetry.space_group_name_H-M   'P 1'
#
loop_
_entity.id
_entity.type
_entity.pdbx_description
1 polymer ?
#
loop_
_entity_poly.entity_id
_entity_poly.type
_entity_poly.pdbx_seq_one_letter_code
_entity_poly.pdbx_strand_id
1 'polypeptide(L)'
;ILVVVNLTAASVEAAVQAEREGYDAAVPLGTLDLGVDGGRSLVDIPIVGPCEAMFHIAAQLGDRFGVICYHESVIPRQITQTRYYGMEPWIAGRRASGFKLKDIGANKDVMIKNFMTAARSLIDQDGADVLIVHGITQCPVHMKPDWLTKELGVPVVEGIGAPIRMAAMLAGLGLRHSRKRWPKSNARPNV
;
A
#
# COMPACT_ATOMS: atom_id res chain seq x y z
N ILE A 1 19.44 1.96 1.87
CA ILE A 1 19.26 0.75 2.68
C ILE A 1 19.08 1.12 4.16
N LEU A 2 19.93 1.97 4.76
CA LEU A 2 19.84 2.36 6.17
C LEU A 2 18.48 2.99 6.54
N VAL A 3 17.95 3.87 5.69
CA VAL A 3 16.63 4.51 5.91
C VAL A 3 15.50 3.48 5.98
N VAL A 4 15.50 2.50 5.09
CA VAL A 4 14.47 1.43 5.08
C VAL A 4 14.54 0.60 6.37
N VAL A 5 15.73 0.27 6.85
CA VAL A 5 15.92 -0.49 8.10
C VAL A 5 15.37 0.30 9.30
N ASN A 6 15.70 1.57 9.41
CA ASN A 6 15.21 2.43 10.51
C ASN A 6 13.69 2.58 10.49
N LEU A 7 13.08 2.79 9.31
CA LEU A 7 11.62 2.88 9.18
C LEU A 7 10.94 1.56 9.51
N THR A 8 11.56 0.42 9.18
CA THR A 8 11.02 -0.90 9.53
C THR A 8 10.97 -1.09 11.05
N ALA A 9 12.05 -0.77 11.77
CA ALA A 9 12.09 -0.86 13.22
C ALA A 9 11.05 0.05 13.87
N ALA A 10 11.00 1.32 13.46
CA ALA A 10 10.02 2.28 13.97
C ALA A 10 8.56 1.84 13.73
N SER A 11 8.26 1.22 12.58
CA SER A 11 6.91 0.70 12.29
C SER A 11 6.54 -0.47 13.21
N VAL A 12 7.50 -1.34 13.53
CA VAL A 12 7.30 -2.45 14.47
C VAL A 12 7.07 -1.94 15.89
N GLU A 13 7.90 -0.98 16.34
CA GLU A 13 7.77 -0.34 17.66
C GLU A 13 6.42 0.36 17.81
N ALA A 14 6.00 1.12 16.78
CA ALA A 14 4.70 1.77 16.76
C ALA A 14 3.52 0.79 16.85
N ALA A 15 3.63 -0.38 16.21
CA ALA A 15 2.59 -1.42 16.31
C ALA A 15 2.50 -2.01 17.74
N VAL A 16 3.65 -2.25 18.40
CA VAL A 16 3.69 -2.69 19.79
C VAL A 16 3.10 -1.63 20.73
N GLN A 17 3.44 -0.36 20.49
CA GLN A 17 2.90 0.74 21.27
C GLN A 17 1.38 0.88 21.08
N ALA A 18 0.88 0.76 19.85
CA ALA A 18 -0.55 0.79 19.56
C ALA A 18 -1.32 -0.29 20.34
N GLU A 19 -0.82 -1.53 20.39
CA GLU A 19 -1.44 -2.58 21.18
C GLU A 19 -1.44 -2.24 22.69
N ARG A 20 -0.35 -1.72 23.23
CA ARG A 20 -0.25 -1.30 24.65
C ARG A 20 -1.21 -0.17 24.99
N GLU A 21 -1.47 0.74 24.06
CA GLU A 21 -2.42 1.84 24.22
C GLU A 21 -3.88 1.43 24.01
N GLY A 22 -4.15 0.16 23.67
CA GLY A 22 -5.49 -0.38 23.52
C GLY A 22 -6.14 -0.12 22.17
N TYR A 23 -5.36 0.15 21.11
CA TYR A 23 -5.90 0.22 19.76
C TYR A 23 -6.27 -1.17 19.22
N ASP A 24 -7.31 -1.23 18.41
CA ASP A 24 -7.87 -2.48 17.89
C ASP A 24 -7.14 -3.02 16.65
N ALA A 25 -6.37 -2.20 15.96
CA ALA A 25 -5.58 -2.56 14.78
C ALA A 25 -4.48 -1.53 14.50
N ALA A 26 -3.49 -1.88 13.68
CA ALA A 26 -2.43 -0.99 13.24
C ALA A 26 -2.24 -1.02 11.72
N VAL A 27 -1.94 0.13 11.13
CA VAL A 27 -1.62 0.29 9.71
C VAL A 27 -0.34 1.12 9.60
N PRO A 28 0.78 0.57 9.11
CA PRO A 28 1.96 1.38 8.86
C PRO A 28 1.70 2.35 7.69
N LEU A 29 2.16 3.58 7.81
CA LEU A 29 1.97 4.57 6.76
C LEU A 29 2.98 4.34 5.62
N GLY A 30 2.48 4.09 4.41
CA GLY A 30 3.30 3.94 3.20
C GLY A 30 3.20 2.56 2.55
N THR A 31 3.24 2.56 1.22
CA THR A 31 2.97 1.39 0.38
C THR A 31 4.12 0.38 0.26
N LEU A 32 5.17 0.52 1.07
CA LEU A 32 6.27 -0.45 1.13
C LEU A 32 6.04 -1.56 2.17
N ASP A 33 4.98 -1.50 2.96
CA ASP A 33 4.60 -2.46 4.00
C ASP A 33 5.74 -2.77 5.00
N LEU A 34 6.49 -1.71 5.38
CA LEU A 34 7.65 -1.84 6.25
C LEU A 34 7.22 -2.27 7.67
N GLY A 35 7.83 -3.33 8.16
CA GLY A 35 7.59 -3.83 9.51
C GLY A 35 6.32 -4.67 9.69
N VAL A 36 5.52 -4.90 8.65
CA VAL A 36 4.25 -5.63 8.74
C VAL A 36 4.45 -7.05 9.28
N ASP A 37 5.32 -7.84 8.67
CA ASP A 37 5.55 -9.24 9.12
C ASP A 37 6.16 -9.31 10.52
N GLY A 38 7.13 -8.44 10.82
CA GLY A 38 7.74 -8.35 12.14
C GLY A 38 6.73 -7.97 13.21
N GLY A 39 5.90 -6.97 12.94
CA GLY A 39 4.83 -6.55 13.82
C GLY A 39 3.81 -7.65 14.08
N ARG A 40 3.37 -8.37 13.04
CA ARG A 40 2.45 -9.51 13.14
C ARG A 40 2.93 -10.62 14.08
N SER A 41 4.25 -10.76 14.23
CA SER A 41 4.84 -11.72 15.17
C SER A 41 4.94 -11.19 16.61
N LEU A 42 4.72 -9.91 16.84
CA LEU A 42 4.89 -9.27 18.15
C LEU A 42 3.57 -8.90 18.83
N VAL A 43 2.55 -8.53 18.06
CA VAL A 43 1.24 -8.09 18.61
C VAL A 43 0.12 -9.05 18.23
N ASP A 44 -0.99 -8.98 18.98
CA ASP A 44 -2.19 -9.76 18.71
C ASP A 44 -3.24 -8.98 17.93
N ILE A 45 -3.18 -7.65 17.92
CA ILE A 45 -4.04 -6.82 17.08
C ILE A 45 -3.69 -7.00 15.58
N PRO A 46 -4.67 -6.89 14.65
CA PRO A 46 -4.40 -6.94 13.23
C PRO A 46 -3.44 -5.84 12.77
N ILE A 47 -2.42 -6.21 12.00
CA ILE A 47 -1.57 -5.27 11.27
C ILE A 47 -1.84 -5.44 9.78
N VAL A 48 -2.29 -4.36 9.13
CA VAL A 48 -2.66 -4.37 7.72
C VAL A 48 -1.64 -3.58 6.90
N GLY A 49 -0.94 -4.26 6.01
CA GLY A 49 -0.02 -3.64 5.06
C GLY A 49 -0.78 -2.87 3.98
N PRO A 50 -0.48 -1.59 3.73
CA PRO A 50 -1.15 -0.80 2.69
C PRO A 50 -1.06 -1.41 1.29
N CYS A 51 0.10 -1.91 0.90
CA CYS A 51 0.28 -2.55 -0.40
C CYS A 51 -0.53 -3.85 -0.51
N GLU A 52 -0.43 -4.72 0.49
CA GLU A 52 -1.20 -5.97 0.58
C GLU A 52 -2.71 -5.71 0.52
N ALA A 53 -3.19 -4.74 1.30
CA ALA A 53 -4.61 -4.38 1.34
C ALA A 53 -5.13 -3.88 -0.01
N MET A 54 -4.36 -3.04 -0.70
CA MET A 54 -4.75 -2.54 -2.02
C MET A 54 -4.95 -3.68 -3.01
N PHE A 55 -4.06 -4.68 -3.04
CA PHE A 55 -4.18 -5.83 -3.94
C PHE A 55 -5.41 -6.68 -3.62
N HIS A 56 -5.66 -6.98 -2.35
CA HIS A 56 -6.82 -7.78 -1.96
C HIS A 56 -8.15 -7.07 -2.25
N ILE A 57 -8.21 -5.75 -2.10
CA ILE A 57 -9.38 -4.96 -2.47
C ILE A 57 -9.52 -4.90 -4.00
N ALA A 58 -8.43 -4.67 -4.74
CA ALA A 58 -8.45 -4.65 -6.19
C ALA A 58 -8.97 -5.97 -6.78
N ALA A 59 -8.61 -7.11 -6.19
CA ALA A 59 -9.10 -8.44 -6.59
C ALA A 59 -10.61 -8.67 -6.40
N GLN A 60 -11.32 -7.77 -5.71
CA GLN A 60 -12.78 -7.76 -5.65
C GLN A 60 -13.39 -6.89 -6.76
N LEU A 61 -12.59 -6.12 -7.50
CA LEU A 61 -13.06 -5.09 -8.42
C LEU A 61 -12.73 -5.40 -9.89
N GLY A 62 -11.72 -6.22 -10.13
CA GLY A 62 -11.29 -6.61 -11.47
C GLY A 62 -10.16 -7.63 -11.44
N ASP A 63 -9.66 -7.97 -12.62
CA ASP A 63 -8.71 -9.08 -12.84
C ASP A 63 -7.35 -8.61 -13.37
N ARG A 64 -7.23 -7.37 -13.82
CA ARG A 64 -6.04 -6.83 -14.50
C ARG A 64 -5.61 -5.52 -13.86
N PHE A 65 -4.59 -5.58 -13.00
CA PHE A 65 -4.17 -4.42 -12.21
C PHE A 65 -3.12 -3.59 -12.92
N GLY A 66 -3.41 -2.32 -13.15
CA GLY A 66 -2.42 -1.31 -13.50
C GLY A 66 -1.81 -0.68 -12.25
N VAL A 67 -0.49 -0.75 -12.08
CA VAL A 67 0.19 -0.18 -10.91
C VAL A 67 0.90 1.12 -11.29
N ILE A 68 0.56 2.20 -10.60
CA ILE A 68 1.19 3.51 -10.79
C ILE A 68 2.11 3.80 -9.61
N CYS A 69 3.42 3.84 -9.89
CA CYS A 69 4.45 4.25 -8.96
C CYS A 69 4.76 5.75 -9.10
N TYR A 70 5.24 6.40 -8.04
CA TYR A 70 5.63 7.80 -8.12
C TYR A 70 6.94 8.02 -8.91
N HIS A 71 7.86 7.04 -8.92
CA HIS A 71 9.13 7.11 -9.62
C HIS A 71 9.58 5.72 -10.10
N GLU A 72 10.34 5.67 -11.20
CA GLU A 72 10.86 4.43 -11.80
C GLU A 72 11.67 3.58 -10.82
N SER A 73 12.45 4.21 -9.93
CA SER A 73 13.27 3.51 -8.95
C SER A 73 12.49 2.68 -7.93
N VAL A 74 11.17 2.87 -7.84
CA VAL A 74 10.29 2.11 -6.94
C VAL A 74 9.78 0.83 -7.57
N ILE A 75 9.74 0.76 -8.90
CA ILE A 75 9.21 -0.39 -9.65
C ILE A 75 9.88 -1.72 -9.26
N PRO A 76 11.21 -1.84 -9.16
CA PRO A 76 11.84 -3.10 -8.74
C PRO A 76 11.38 -3.59 -7.36
N ARG A 77 11.19 -2.66 -6.42
CA ARG A 77 10.66 -2.99 -5.09
C ARG A 77 9.20 -3.42 -5.16
N GLN A 78 8.40 -2.73 -5.95
CA GLN A 78 6.99 -3.07 -6.15
C GLN A 78 6.84 -4.46 -6.78
N ILE A 79 7.67 -4.85 -7.75
CA ILE A 79 7.72 -6.20 -8.30
C ILE A 79 8.00 -7.24 -7.21
N THR A 80 8.94 -6.97 -6.32
CA THR A 80 9.25 -7.86 -5.19
C THR A 80 8.03 -8.03 -4.28
N GLN A 81 7.29 -6.95 -3.98
CA GLN A 81 6.09 -7.00 -3.15
C GLN A 81 4.96 -7.81 -3.82
N THR A 82 4.69 -7.59 -5.12
CA THR A 82 3.64 -8.33 -5.84
C THR A 82 3.94 -9.83 -5.89
N ARG A 83 5.21 -10.21 -6.07
CA ARG A 83 5.63 -11.62 -6.01
C ARG A 83 5.46 -12.20 -4.62
N TYR A 84 5.84 -11.45 -3.59
CA TYR A 84 5.70 -11.88 -2.20
C TYR A 84 4.23 -12.13 -1.81
N TYR A 85 3.32 -11.28 -2.27
CA TYR A 85 1.88 -11.42 -2.04
C TYR A 85 1.17 -12.36 -3.04
N GLY A 86 1.87 -12.95 -4.01
CA GLY A 86 1.28 -13.82 -5.02
C GLY A 86 0.42 -13.09 -6.05
N MET A 87 0.55 -11.77 -6.16
CA MET A 87 -0.29 -10.91 -7.01
C MET A 87 0.32 -10.59 -8.38
N GLU A 88 1.52 -11.10 -8.67
CA GLU A 88 2.20 -10.85 -9.94
C GLU A 88 1.39 -11.27 -11.18
N PRO A 89 0.66 -12.41 -11.19
CA PRO A 89 -0.16 -12.81 -12.33
C PRO A 89 -1.33 -11.85 -12.66
N TRP A 90 -1.74 -11.02 -11.71
CA TRP A 90 -2.83 -10.05 -11.89
C TRP A 90 -2.35 -8.73 -12.48
N ILE A 91 -1.04 -8.51 -12.58
CA ILE A 91 -0.49 -7.23 -13.04
C ILE A 91 -0.55 -7.13 -14.57
N ALA A 92 -1.36 -6.22 -15.06
CA ALA A 92 -1.43 -5.86 -16.47
C ALA A 92 -0.20 -5.05 -16.90
N GLY A 93 0.21 -4.10 -16.06
CA GLY A 93 1.36 -3.25 -16.33
C GLY A 93 1.76 -2.38 -15.15
N ARG A 94 2.93 -1.75 -15.27
CA ARG A 94 3.46 -0.79 -14.30
C ARG A 94 3.94 0.46 -15.02
N ARG A 95 3.63 1.62 -14.43
CA ARG A 95 4.13 2.91 -14.92
C ARG A 95 4.57 3.77 -13.75
N ALA A 96 5.50 4.68 -14.01
CA ALA A 96 5.84 5.72 -13.06
C ALA A 96 5.31 7.07 -13.56
N SER A 97 4.84 7.90 -12.62
CA SER A 97 4.46 9.28 -12.92
C SER A 97 5.67 10.23 -13.03
N GLY A 98 6.86 9.74 -12.73
CA GLY A 98 8.13 10.46 -12.95
C GLY A 98 8.47 11.49 -11.87
N PHE A 99 7.84 11.45 -10.69
CA PHE A 99 8.08 12.42 -9.61
C PHE A 99 8.96 11.85 -8.50
N LYS A 100 9.92 12.67 -8.05
CA LYS A 100 10.59 12.47 -6.78
C LYS A 100 9.73 13.06 -5.66
N LEU A 101 9.71 12.41 -4.50
CA LEU A 101 8.89 12.84 -3.35
C LEU A 101 9.09 14.32 -2.97
N LYS A 102 10.31 14.82 -3.07
CA LYS A 102 10.65 16.22 -2.76
C LYS A 102 10.04 17.25 -3.74
N ASP A 103 9.67 16.83 -4.95
CA ASP A 103 9.22 17.72 -6.03
C ASP A 103 7.67 17.73 -6.15
N ILE A 104 6.97 16.84 -5.45
CA ILE A 104 5.51 16.66 -5.59
C ILE A 104 4.74 17.94 -5.22
N GLY A 105 5.13 18.62 -4.14
CA GLY A 105 4.46 19.85 -3.70
C GLY A 105 4.70 21.06 -4.59
N ALA A 106 5.82 21.09 -5.32
CA ALA A 106 6.24 22.24 -6.12
C ALA A 106 5.58 22.32 -7.52
N ASN A 107 5.16 21.19 -8.09
CA ASN A 107 4.63 21.08 -9.46
C ASN A 107 3.39 20.18 -9.56
N LYS A 108 2.36 20.48 -8.78
CA LYS A 108 1.16 19.66 -8.66
C LYS A 108 0.48 19.36 -9.99
N ASP A 109 0.31 20.37 -10.85
CA ASP A 109 -0.39 20.20 -12.14
C ASP A 109 0.39 19.29 -13.10
N VAL A 110 1.71 19.41 -13.11
CA VAL A 110 2.58 18.52 -13.90
C VAL A 110 2.52 17.09 -13.35
N MET A 111 2.49 16.92 -12.04
CA MET A 111 2.31 15.61 -11.39
C MET A 111 0.97 14.99 -11.81
N ILE A 112 -0.13 15.72 -11.72
CA ILE A 112 -1.47 15.24 -12.12
C ILE A 112 -1.46 14.85 -13.60
N LYS A 113 -0.93 15.69 -14.49
CA LYS A 113 -0.84 15.40 -15.93
C LYS A 113 -0.07 14.10 -16.21
N ASN A 114 1.10 13.94 -15.59
CA ASN A 114 1.93 12.76 -15.80
C ASN A 114 1.25 11.50 -15.22
N PHE A 115 0.62 11.62 -14.04
CA PHE A 115 -0.16 10.54 -13.47
C PHE A 115 -1.29 10.10 -14.40
N MET A 116 -2.07 11.03 -14.94
CA MET A 116 -3.17 10.75 -15.86
C MET A 116 -2.68 10.10 -17.15
N THR A 117 -1.54 10.53 -17.68
CA THR A 117 -0.90 9.90 -18.85
C THR A 117 -0.50 8.45 -18.56
N ALA A 118 0.14 8.19 -17.42
CA ALA A 118 0.52 6.85 -16.99
C ALA A 118 -0.72 5.96 -16.78
N ALA A 119 -1.76 6.49 -16.15
CA ALA A 119 -3.01 5.79 -15.88
C ALA A 119 -3.72 5.36 -17.18
N ARG A 120 -3.88 6.30 -18.13
CA ARG A 120 -4.49 5.99 -19.43
C ARG A 120 -3.69 4.97 -20.23
N SER A 121 -2.35 5.07 -20.22
CA SER A 121 -1.49 4.07 -20.86
C SER A 121 -1.71 2.65 -20.29
N LEU A 122 -1.86 2.52 -18.97
CA LEU A 122 -2.16 1.22 -18.33
C LEU A 122 -3.54 0.68 -18.75
N ILE A 123 -4.53 1.56 -18.87
CA ILE A 123 -5.90 1.18 -19.27
C ILE A 123 -5.94 0.82 -20.75
N ASP A 124 -5.48 1.72 -21.62
CA ASP A 124 -5.69 1.64 -23.06
C ASP A 124 -4.74 0.66 -23.75
N GLN A 125 -3.50 0.53 -23.25
CA GLN A 125 -2.46 -0.29 -23.88
C GLN A 125 -2.28 -1.65 -23.19
N ASP A 126 -2.30 -1.66 -21.84
CA ASP A 126 -2.07 -2.88 -21.08
C ASP A 126 -3.39 -3.56 -20.65
N GLY A 127 -4.55 -2.91 -20.88
CA GLY A 127 -5.88 -3.45 -20.57
C GLY A 127 -6.14 -3.55 -19.06
N ALA A 128 -5.63 -2.62 -18.27
CA ALA A 128 -5.92 -2.57 -16.84
C ALA A 128 -7.39 -2.20 -16.60
N ASP A 129 -8.07 -2.98 -15.76
CA ASP A 129 -9.46 -2.77 -15.35
C ASP A 129 -9.60 -2.23 -13.90
N VAL A 130 -8.50 -2.24 -13.14
CA VAL A 130 -8.35 -1.60 -11.83
C VAL A 130 -6.98 -0.93 -11.75
N LEU A 131 -6.91 0.26 -11.17
CA LEU A 131 -5.64 0.94 -10.91
C LEU A 131 -5.29 0.92 -9.43
N ILE A 132 -4.04 0.60 -9.13
CA ILE A 132 -3.45 0.62 -7.79
C ILE A 132 -2.42 1.74 -7.73
N VAL A 133 -2.62 2.70 -6.83
CA VAL A 133 -1.68 3.82 -6.66
C VAL A 133 -0.63 3.48 -5.61
N HIS A 134 0.55 3.09 -6.07
CA HIS A 134 1.68 2.78 -5.21
C HIS A 134 2.46 4.05 -4.85
N GLY A 135 1.84 4.89 -4.00
CA GLY A 135 2.40 6.16 -3.55
C GLY A 135 1.32 7.08 -2.95
N ILE A 136 1.16 7.03 -1.63
CA ILE A 136 0.12 7.77 -0.87
C ILE A 136 0.17 9.29 -1.09
N THR A 137 1.35 9.85 -1.36
CA THR A 137 1.51 11.28 -1.61
C THR A 137 0.78 11.72 -2.88
N GLN A 138 0.70 10.88 -3.90
CA GLN A 138 -0.04 11.18 -5.12
C GLN A 138 -1.55 11.07 -4.89
N CYS A 139 -1.98 9.92 -4.39
CA CYS A 139 -3.37 9.64 -4.04
C CYS A 139 -3.38 8.87 -2.70
N PRO A 140 -4.15 9.29 -1.70
CA PRO A 140 -5.23 10.30 -1.76
C PRO A 140 -4.81 11.73 -1.39
N VAL A 141 -3.52 12.00 -1.11
CA VAL A 141 -3.09 13.32 -0.59
C VAL A 141 -3.31 14.45 -1.60
N HIS A 142 -2.85 14.31 -2.83
CA HIS A 142 -2.98 15.35 -3.85
C HIS A 142 -4.13 15.12 -4.83
N MET A 143 -4.53 13.87 -5.06
CA MET A 143 -5.63 13.50 -5.95
C MET A 143 -6.64 12.64 -5.19
N LYS A 144 -7.93 12.89 -5.36
CA LYS A 144 -8.99 12.12 -4.73
C LYS A 144 -9.26 10.84 -5.53
N PRO A 145 -9.39 9.67 -4.88
CA PRO A 145 -9.61 8.40 -5.58
C PRO A 145 -10.95 8.34 -6.34
N ASP A 146 -12.00 8.95 -5.80
CA ASP A 146 -13.32 9.05 -6.43
C ASP A 146 -13.29 9.90 -7.71
N TRP A 147 -12.56 11.02 -7.68
CA TRP A 147 -12.32 11.83 -8.85
C TRP A 147 -11.55 11.05 -9.92
N LEU A 148 -10.46 10.38 -9.55
CA LEU A 148 -9.68 9.56 -10.47
C LEU A 148 -10.51 8.43 -11.09
N THR A 149 -11.32 7.74 -10.29
CA THR A 149 -12.22 6.68 -10.76
C THR A 149 -13.20 7.23 -11.80
N LYS A 150 -13.79 8.40 -11.55
CA LYS A 150 -14.71 9.05 -12.50
C LYS A 150 -14.02 9.45 -13.81
N GLU A 151 -12.83 10.05 -13.72
CA GLU A 151 -12.10 10.54 -14.89
C GLU A 151 -11.50 9.43 -15.75
N LEU A 152 -11.15 8.31 -15.14
CA LEU A 152 -10.46 7.18 -15.79
C LEU A 152 -11.41 6.05 -16.20
N GLY A 153 -12.61 6.00 -15.62
CA GLY A 153 -13.61 4.99 -15.94
C GLY A 153 -13.34 3.60 -15.34
N VAL A 154 -12.31 3.45 -14.50
CA VAL A 154 -11.97 2.21 -13.79
C VAL A 154 -11.76 2.50 -12.30
N PRO A 155 -12.01 1.53 -11.40
CA PRO A 155 -11.75 1.71 -9.98
C PRO A 155 -10.29 2.08 -9.69
N VAL A 156 -10.09 3.00 -8.73
CA VAL A 156 -8.77 3.42 -8.27
C VAL A 156 -8.63 3.11 -6.78
N VAL A 157 -7.68 2.24 -6.43
CA VAL A 157 -7.41 1.80 -5.07
C VAL A 157 -6.13 2.47 -4.56
N GLU A 158 -6.19 3.03 -3.36
CA GLU A 158 -5.09 3.82 -2.77
C GLU A 158 -4.71 3.34 -1.36
N GLY A 159 -3.51 3.70 -0.92
CA GLY A 159 -2.83 3.11 0.22
C GLY A 159 -3.10 3.78 1.59
N ILE A 160 -4.18 4.54 1.75
CA ILE A 160 -4.63 5.06 3.06
C ILE A 160 -6.03 4.55 3.40
N GLY A 161 -7.02 4.85 2.57
CA GLY A 161 -8.40 4.45 2.81
C GLY A 161 -8.59 2.93 2.78
N ALA A 162 -7.97 2.25 1.81
CA ALA A 162 -8.05 0.81 1.66
C ALA A 162 -7.56 0.05 2.91
N PRO A 163 -6.32 0.24 3.38
CA PRO A 163 -5.82 -0.50 4.55
C PRO A 163 -6.53 -0.12 5.85
N ILE A 164 -6.93 1.15 6.04
CA ILE A 164 -7.69 1.56 7.23
C ILE A 164 -9.05 0.85 7.30
N ARG A 165 -9.78 0.77 6.17
CA ARG A 165 -11.06 0.07 6.12
C ARG A 165 -10.92 -1.43 6.32
N MET A 166 -9.88 -2.03 5.75
CA MET A 166 -9.57 -3.45 5.97
C MET A 166 -9.20 -3.71 7.43
N ALA A 167 -8.39 -2.87 8.06
CA ALA A 167 -8.04 -2.98 9.47
C ALA A 167 -9.28 -2.89 10.38
N ALA A 168 -10.16 -1.92 10.14
CA ALA A 168 -11.41 -1.78 10.86
C ALA A 168 -12.32 -3.00 10.69
N MET A 169 -12.38 -3.57 9.48
CA MET A 169 -13.13 -4.79 9.20
C MET A 169 -12.58 -5.99 9.99
N LEU A 170 -11.27 -6.22 9.96
CA LEU A 170 -10.64 -7.32 10.69
C LEU A 170 -10.84 -7.19 12.20
N ALA A 171 -10.66 -6.00 12.74
CA ALA A 171 -10.92 -5.71 14.17
C ALA A 171 -12.40 -5.92 14.53
N GLY A 172 -13.33 -5.40 13.73
CA GLY A 172 -14.76 -5.56 13.96
C GLY A 172 -15.26 -7.00 13.87
N LEU A 173 -14.59 -7.85 13.09
CA LEU A 173 -14.85 -9.29 13.01
C LEU A 173 -14.12 -10.09 14.12
N GLY A 174 -13.33 -9.45 14.98
CA GLY A 174 -12.52 -10.12 15.99
C GLY A 174 -11.42 -11.02 15.43
N LEU A 175 -11.02 -10.81 14.17
CA LEU A 175 -10.01 -11.62 13.48
C LEU A 175 -8.60 -11.19 13.87
N ARG A 176 -7.71 -12.19 13.98
CA ARG A 176 -6.30 -11.99 14.35
C ARG A 176 -5.39 -12.77 13.42
N HIS A 177 -4.11 -12.41 13.40
CA HIS A 177 -3.12 -13.13 12.60
C HIS A 177 -2.91 -14.57 13.09
N SER A 178 -2.77 -15.50 12.15
CA SER A 178 -2.50 -16.90 12.45
C SER A 178 -1.14 -17.06 13.14
N ARG A 179 -1.11 -17.63 14.35
CA ARG A 179 0.11 -17.95 15.08
C ARG A 179 0.91 -19.12 14.48
N LYS A 180 0.32 -19.86 13.53
CA LYS A 180 1.06 -20.83 12.71
C LYS A 180 1.90 -20.15 11.65
N ARG A 181 1.41 -19.03 11.06
CA ARG A 181 2.13 -18.26 10.02
C ARG A 181 3.08 -17.24 10.64
N TRP A 182 2.67 -16.58 11.72
CA TRP A 182 3.45 -15.61 12.48
C TRP A 182 3.51 -16.02 13.96
N PRO A 183 4.44 -16.94 14.32
CA PRO A 183 4.63 -17.35 15.71
C PRO A 183 4.93 -16.13 16.59
N LYS A 184 4.36 -16.10 17.79
CA LYS A 184 4.62 -15.01 18.76
C LYS A 184 6.09 -15.00 19.10
N SER A 185 6.74 -13.88 18.87
CA SER A 185 8.12 -13.67 19.26
C SER A 185 8.18 -13.15 20.70
N ASN A 186 9.11 -13.72 21.49
CA ASN A 186 9.44 -13.20 22.83
C ASN A 186 10.48 -12.07 22.77
N ALA A 187 10.99 -11.74 21.58
CA ALA A 187 11.86 -10.60 21.39
C ALA A 187 11.06 -9.33 21.70
N ARG A 188 11.43 -8.63 22.76
CA ARG A 188 10.89 -7.29 23.04
C ARG A 188 11.74 -6.31 22.25
N PRO A 189 11.14 -5.44 21.40
CA PRO A 189 11.87 -4.25 20.95
C PRO A 189 12.35 -3.52 22.22
N ASN A 190 13.58 -3.03 22.18
CA ASN A 190 14.11 -2.19 23.25
C ASN A 190 13.35 -0.85 23.22
N VAL A 191 12.15 -0.80 23.82
CA VAL A 191 11.35 0.40 24.01
C VAL A 191 11.18 0.59 25.51
#